data_64527a0b485e2a1679b4b198fdc12f6d
#
_entry.id   64527a0b485e2a1679b4b198fdc12f6d
#
_cell.length_a   1.000
_cell.length_b   1.000
_cell.length_c   1.000
_cell.angle_alpha   90.00
_cell.angle_beta   90.00
_cell.angle_gamma   90.00
#
_symmetry.space_group_name_H-M   'P 1'
#
loop_
_entity.id
_entity.type
_entity.pdbx_description
1 polymer ?
#
loop_
_entity_poly.entity_id
_entity_poly.type
_entity_poly.pdbx_seq_one_letter_code
_entity_poly.pdbx_strand_id
1 'polypeptide(L)'
;MRKALTGILMVWAGIAQAEEIVIAALGDSLTQGYGLMQSDGFVPQLQAWLTANGGNLELINAGVSGDTTAGGLSRVAWTLTPDVDGMIVALGGNDLLRGLSPEQARSNIEGILQAAQDADVEVLLIGMEAPGNFGPDYKTQFDAIYPELAEEYGAVYLENFFAGLVEEGEAIAPAALQEWFQADGIHPNPAGVRRIVEAVGPKVLELEQAIATGS
;
A
#
# COMPACT_ATOMS: atom_id res chain seq x y z
N MET A 1 40.71 61.00 -10.63
CA MET A 1 40.79 59.54 -10.64
C MET A 1 39.62 58.99 -9.80
N ARG A 2 38.55 58.52 -10.47
CA ARG A 2 37.38 57.90 -9.80
C ARG A 2 37.55 56.40 -9.87
N LYS A 3 37.67 55.74 -8.71
CA LYS A 3 37.70 54.25 -8.60
C LYS A 3 36.27 53.74 -8.60
N ALA A 4 35.90 52.99 -9.65
CA ALA A 4 34.65 52.22 -9.69
C ALA A 4 34.81 50.98 -8.83
N LEU A 5 33.99 50.80 -7.81
CA LEU A 5 33.84 49.55 -7.03
C LEU A 5 32.79 48.69 -7.77
N THR A 6 33.23 47.60 -8.39
CA THR A 6 32.31 46.62 -8.94
C THR A 6 31.94 45.64 -7.82
N GLY A 7 30.72 45.75 -7.30
CA GLY A 7 30.17 44.80 -6.33
C GLY A 7 29.74 43.52 -7.05
N ILE A 8 30.32 42.39 -6.68
CA ILE A 8 29.88 41.05 -7.13
C ILE A 8 28.71 40.62 -6.24
N LEU A 9 27.50 40.59 -6.77
CA LEU A 9 26.34 39.97 -6.13
C LEU A 9 26.50 38.44 -6.24
N MET A 10 26.84 37.74 -5.15
CA MET A 10 26.69 36.30 -5.08
C MET A 10 25.21 35.96 -4.84
N VAL A 11 24.55 35.44 -5.86
CA VAL A 11 23.23 34.81 -5.72
C VAL A 11 23.43 33.41 -5.12
N TRP A 12 23.09 33.26 -3.86
CA TRP A 12 22.97 31.93 -3.25
C TRP A 12 21.64 31.31 -3.76
N ALA A 13 21.73 30.40 -4.73
CA ALA A 13 20.64 29.50 -5.04
C ALA A 13 20.57 28.50 -3.87
N GLY A 14 19.64 28.70 -2.95
CA GLY A 14 19.27 27.71 -1.96
C GLY A 14 18.72 26.49 -2.70
N ILE A 15 19.42 25.36 -2.62
CA ILE A 15 18.86 24.07 -3.00
C ILE A 15 17.80 23.80 -1.93
N ALA A 16 16.53 24.01 -2.27
CA ALA A 16 15.43 23.46 -1.47
C ALA A 16 15.58 21.92 -1.58
N GLN A 17 15.99 21.29 -0.50
CA GLN A 17 15.93 19.85 -0.36
C GLN A 17 14.44 19.53 -0.29
N ALA A 18 13.90 18.80 -1.26
CA ALA A 18 12.55 18.28 -1.15
C ALA A 18 12.49 17.45 0.14
N GLU A 19 11.50 17.69 0.97
CA GLU A 19 11.24 16.83 2.13
C GLU A 19 11.04 15.41 1.64
N GLU A 20 11.59 14.44 2.34
CA GLU A 20 11.46 13.03 2.02
C GLU A 20 10.01 12.62 2.29
N ILE A 21 9.34 12.07 1.27
CA ILE A 21 7.95 11.62 1.37
C ILE A 21 7.90 10.40 2.28
N VAL A 22 6.99 10.40 3.24
CA VAL A 22 6.78 9.29 4.17
C VAL A 22 5.45 8.60 3.88
N ILE A 23 5.50 7.29 3.60
CA ILE A 23 4.31 6.48 3.31
C ILE A 23 4.17 5.38 4.35
N ALA A 24 3.02 5.34 5.04
CA ALA A 24 2.71 4.30 6.00
C ALA A 24 1.98 3.12 5.33
N ALA A 25 2.49 1.90 5.48
CA ALA A 25 1.84 0.69 4.98
C ALA A 25 0.93 0.10 6.07
N LEU A 26 -0.35 0.46 6.05
CA LEU A 26 -1.41 -0.06 6.92
C LEU A 26 -1.91 -1.40 6.36
N GLY A 27 -1.72 -2.48 7.12
CA GLY A 27 -2.12 -3.81 6.65
C GLY A 27 -2.10 -4.86 7.76
N ASP A 28 -2.17 -6.10 7.35
CA ASP A 28 -2.20 -7.26 8.24
C ASP A 28 -0.84 -8.03 8.27
N SER A 29 -0.88 -9.35 8.37
CA SER A 29 0.30 -10.22 8.37
C SER A 29 1.10 -10.17 7.06
N LEU A 30 0.45 -9.89 5.94
CA LEU A 30 1.10 -9.75 4.62
C LEU A 30 2.02 -8.53 4.62
N THR A 31 1.55 -7.42 5.16
CA THR A 31 2.31 -6.18 5.30
C THR A 31 3.38 -6.30 6.39
N GLN A 32 3.03 -6.90 7.53
CA GLN A 32 3.95 -7.08 8.66
C GLN A 32 5.14 -7.99 8.33
N GLY A 33 4.97 -8.93 7.39
CA GLY A 33 6.01 -9.89 7.00
C GLY A 33 6.02 -11.14 7.87
N TYR A 34 4.85 -11.67 8.23
CA TYR A 34 4.69 -12.84 9.08
C TYR A 34 5.50 -14.05 8.59
N GLY A 35 6.23 -14.69 9.51
CA GLY A 35 7.01 -15.90 9.25
C GLY A 35 8.31 -15.69 8.46
N LEU A 36 8.65 -14.46 8.10
CA LEU A 36 9.83 -14.11 7.33
C LEU A 36 10.90 -13.42 8.20
N MET A 37 12.15 -13.49 7.74
CA MET A 37 13.16 -12.57 8.25
C MET A 37 12.80 -11.14 7.86
N GLN A 38 13.19 -10.16 8.65
CA GLN A 38 12.82 -8.76 8.43
C GLN A 38 13.15 -8.29 7.00
N SER A 39 14.33 -8.60 6.47
CA SER A 39 14.76 -8.23 5.12
C SER A 39 13.92 -8.85 4.00
N ASP A 40 13.23 -9.96 4.27
CA ASP A 40 12.46 -10.73 3.32
C ASP A 40 10.96 -10.35 3.32
N GLY A 41 10.56 -9.50 4.26
CA GLY A 41 9.18 -9.01 4.38
C GLY A 41 8.79 -8.03 3.27
N PHE A 42 7.49 -7.79 3.14
CA PHE A 42 6.92 -6.94 2.09
C PHE A 42 7.49 -5.51 2.12
N VAL A 43 7.42 -4.82 3.25
CA VAL A 43 7.85 -3.42 3.34
C VAL A 43 9.34 -3.23 3.06
N PRO A 44 10.27 -4.01 3.64
CA PRO A 44 11.69 -3.88 3.31
C PRO A 44 12.03 -4.22 1.85
N GLN A 45 11.40 -5.23 1.25
CA GLN A 45 11.61 -5.53 -0.17
C GLN A 45 11.04 -4.43 -1.07
N LEU A 46 9.87 -3.88 -0.74
CA LEU A 46 9.26 -2.77 -1.47
C LEU A 46 10.13 -1.52 -1.37
N GLN A 47 10.65 -1.19 -0.19
CA GLN A 47 11.58 -0.07 0.00
C GLN A 47 12.83 -0.22 -0.88
N ALA A 48 13.41 -1.41 -0.91
CA ALA A 48 14.59 -1.68 -1.74
C ALA A 48 14.27 -1.55 -3.24
N TRP A 49 13.10 -2.04 -3.66
CA TRP A 49 12.64 -1.93 -5.04
C TRP A 49 12.40 -0.46 -5.45
N LEU A 50 11.72 0.32 -4.61
CA LEU A 50 11.45 1.75 -4.84
C LEU A 50 12.76 2.54 -4.98
N THR A 51 13.70 2.34 -4.05
CA THR A 51 15.02 2.97 -4.13
C THR A 51 15.75 2.63 -5.43
N ALA A 52 15.68 1.37 -5.87
CA ALA A 52 16.31 0.93 -7.12
C ALA A 52 15.62 1.50 -8.39
N ASN A 53 14.34 1.88 -8.28
CA ASN A 53 13.54 2.40 -9.40
C ASN A 53 13.30 3.92 -9.32
N GLY A 54 14.06 4.63 -8.50
CA GLY A 54 14.10 6.10 -8.47
C GLY A 54 13.08 6.75 -7.52
N GLY A 55 12.38 5.98 -6.69
CA GLY A 55 11.55 6.51 -5.62
C GLY A 55 12.39 7.21 -4.55
N ASN A 56 11.93 8.34 -4.07
CA ASN A 56 12.56 9.14 -3.02
C ASN A 56 11.60 9.27 -1.82
N LEU A 57 11.34 8.16 -1.17
CA LEU A 57 10.39 8.04 -0.07
C LEU A 57 10.85 7.05 0.99
N GLU A 58 10.32 7.19 2.20
CA GLU A 58 10.47 6.25 3.30
C GLU A 58 9.15 5.47 3.53
N LEU A 59 9.25 4.15 3.69
CA LEU A 59 8.11 3.30 4.04
C LEU A 59 8.11 2.94 5.53
N ILE A 60 7.00 3.23 6.21
CA ILE A 60 6.75 2.79 7.58
C ILE A 60 5.90 1.52 7.57
N ASN A 61 6.39 0.45 8.21
CA ASN A 61 5.60 -0.77 8.38
C ASN A 61 4.58 -0.61 9.51
N ALA A 62 3.33 -0.44 9.15
CA ALA A 62 2.18 -0.41 10.05
C ALA A 62 1.30 -1.66 9.90
N GLY A 63 1.89 -2.81 9.55
CA GLY A 63 1.21 -4.10 9.47
C GLY A 63 1.06 -4.74 10.87
N VAL A 64 -0.11 -5.32 11.14
CA VAL A 64 -0.40 -6.07 12.37
C VAL A 64 -1.03 -7.41 12.01
N SER A 65 -0.31 -8.51 12.32
CA SER A 65 -0.78 -9.86 12.00
C SER A 65 -2.16 -10.15 12.61
N GLY A 66 -3.06 -10.66 11.78
CA GLY A 66 -4.42 -11.00 12.17
C GLY A 66 -5.41 -9.84 12.11
N ASP A 67 -4.99 -8.64 11.76
CA ASP A 67 -5.92 -7.51 11.60
C ASP A 67 -6.95 -7.78 10.51
N THR A 68 -8.18 -7.48 10.81
CA THR A 68 -9.29 -7.31 9.89
C THR A 68 -9.39 -5.85 9.44
N THR A 69 -10.29 -5.55 8.54
CA THR A 69 -10.63 -4.16 8.19
C THR A 69 -11.04 -3.35 9.43
N ALA A 70 -11.77 -3.96 10.38
CA ALA A 70 -12.13 -3.32 11.66
C ALA A 70 -10.90 -3.06 12.55
N GLY A 71 -9.91 -3.99 12.56
CA GLY A 71 -8.66 -3.80 13.27
C GLY A 71 -7.88 -2.60 12.71
N GLY A 72 -7.74 -2.52 11.39
CA GLY A 72 -7.11 -1.37 10.72
C GLY A 72 -7.81 -0.05 11.03
N LEU A 73 -9.14 0.00 10.92
CA LEU A 73 -9.93 1.19 11.25
C LEU A 73 -9.70 1.66 12.70
N SER A 74 -9.63 0.73 13.65
CA SER A 74 -9.45 1.07 15.06
C SER A 74 -8.13 1.77 15.37
N ARG A 75 -7.12 1.65 14.48
CA ARG A 75 -5.76 2.18 14.69
C ARG A 75 -5.28 3.14 13.59
N VAL A 76 -6.10 3.40 12.57
CA VAL A 76 -5.71 4.30 11.48
C VAL A 76 -5.26 5.67 11.99
N ALA A 77 -5.95 6.24 12.97
CA ALA A 77 -5.57 7.51 13.57
C ALA A 77 -4.17 7.52 14.23
N TRP A 78 -3.69 6.36 14.69
CA TRP A 78 -2.33 6.22 15.21
C TRP A 78 -1.28 6.05 14.10
N THR A 79 -1.72 5.62 12.92
CA THR A 79 -0.86 5.48 11.74
C THR A 79 -0.67 6.83 11.04
N LEU A 80 -1.72 7.67 11.01
CA LEU A 80 -1.73 8.99 10.41
C LEU A 80 -1.08 10.03 11.34
N THR A 81 0.25 9.89 11.53
CA THR A 81 1.02 10.92 12.25
C THR A 81 1.29 12.12 11.34
N PRO A 82 1.60 13.32 11.89
CA PRO A 82 1.82 14.53 11.08
C PRO A 82 2.93 14.43 10.02
N ASP A 83 3.81 13.43 10.13
CA ASP A 83 4.92 13.22 9.21
C ASP A 83 4.56 12.24 8.06
N VAL A 84 3.31 11.72 8.02
CA VAL A 84 2.85 10.77 6.99
C VAL A 84 2.17 11.52 5.86
N ASP A 85 2.73 11.44 4.65
CA ASP A 85 2.23 12.10 3.45
C ASP A 85 1.32 11.17 2.61
N GLY A 86 1.53 9.85 2.73
CA GLY A 86 0.78 8.84 2.01
C GLY A 86 0.53 7.58 2.81
N MET A 87 -0.47 6.80 2.40
CA MET A 87 -0.80 5.54 3.05
C MET A 87 -1.10 4.44 2.02
N ILE A 88 -0.46 3.27 2.20
CA ILE A 88 -0.87 2.03 1.52
C ILE A 88 -1.86 1.33 2.44
N VAL A 89 -3.04 0.97 1.92
CA VAL A 89 -4.06 0.19 2.64
C VAL A 89 -4.16 -1.19 2.01
N ALA A 90 -3.75 -2.24 2.74
CA ALA A 90 -3.79 -3.64 2.32
C ALA A 90 -4.42 -4.49 3.43
N LEU A 91 -5.74 -4.50 3.48
CA LEU A 91 -6.57 -5.18 4.48
C LEU A 91 -7.73 -5.93 3.82
N GLY A 92 -8.35 -6.85 4.54
CA GLY A 92 -9.51 -7.63 4.09
C GLY A 92 -9.24 -9.13 4.00
N GLY A 93 -7.98 -9.55 3.91
CA GLY A 93 -7.62 -10.97 3.90
C GLY A 93 -8.15 -11.72 5.13
N ASN A 94 -8.05 -11.14 6.32
CA ASN A 94 -8.59 -11.73 7.54
C ASN A 94 -10.12 -11.69 7.63
N ASP A 95 -10.76 -10.72 6.99
CA ASP A 95 -12.22 -10.68 6.86
C ASP A 95 -12.70 -11.88 6.02
N LEU A 96 -12.03 -12.15 4.89
CA LEU A 96 -12.29 -13.32 4.05
C LEU A 96 -12.04 -14.63 4.79
N LEU A 97 -10.92 -14.78 5.48
CA LEU A 97 -10.58 -16.01 6.22
C LEU A 97 -11.61 -16.32 7.32
N ARG A 98 -12.26 -15.31 7.87
CA ARG A 98 -13.26 -15.43 8.94
C ARG A 98 -14.70 -15.37 8.45
N GLY A 99 -14.92 -15.16 7.14
CA GLY A 99 -16.25 -15.03 6.55
C GLY A 99 -17.04 -13.84 7.11
N LEU A 100 -16.37 -12.73 7.39
CA LEU A 100 -17.03 -11.52 7.89
C LEU A 100 -17.85 -10.86 6.77
N SER A 101 -18.86 -10.06 7.16
CA SER A 101 -19.76 -9.41 6.23
C SER A 101 -19.02 -8.45 5.28
N PRO A 102 -19.24 -8.54 3.94
CA PRO A 102 -18.72 -7.57 3.00
C PRO A 102 -19.17 -6.13 3.30
N GLU A 103 -20.39 -5.94 3.80
CA GLU A 103 -20.89 -4.62 4.20
C GLU A 103 -20.07 -4.02 5.34
N GLN A 104 -19.69 -4.84 6.33
CA GLN A 104 -18.80 -4.41 7.42
C GLN A 104 -17.41 -4.09 6.91
N ALA A 105 -16.83 -4.94 6.05
CA ALA A 105 -15.53 -4.72 5.46
C ALA A 105 -15.53 -3.40 4.66
N ARG A 106 -16.56 -3.16 3.84
CA ARG A 106 -16.75 -1.89 3.11
C ARG A 106 -16.76 -0.69 4.04
N SER A 107 -17.63 -0.71 5.05
CA SER A 107 -17.76 0.41 6.00
C SER A 107 -16.45 0.69 6.75
N ASN A 108 -15.67 -0.34 7.05
CA ASN A 108 -14.38 -0.18 7.71
C ASN A 108 -13.32 0.43 6.77
N ILE A 109 -13.22 -0.05 5.52
CA ILE A 109 -12.31 0.52 4.51
C ILE A 109 -12.69 1.97 4.22
N GLU A 110 -13.98 2.26 4.03
CA GLU A 110 -14.50 3.62 3.86
C GLU A 110 -14.09 4.54 5.02
N GLY A 111 -14.24 4.07 6.27
CA GLY A 111 -13.79 4.82 7.44
C GLY A 111 -12.28 5.07 7.49
N ILE A 112 -11.46 4.13 6.97
CA ILE A 112 -10.01 4.32 6.84
C ILE A 112 -9.69 5.39 5.79
N LEU A 113 -10.36 5.34 4.63
CA LEU A 113 -10.17 6.31 3.56
C LEU A 113 -10.62 7.71 3.98
N GLN A 114 -11.76 7.80 4.68
CA GLN A 114 -12.24 9.07 5.24
C GLN A 114 -11.24 9.66 6.24
N ALA A 115 -10.65 8.83 7.11
CA ALA A 115 -9.63 9.29 8.06
C ALA A 115 -8.36 9.80 7.36
N ALA A 116 -7.95 9.17 6.24
CA ALA A 116 -6.83 9.62 5.43
C ALA A 116 -7.16 10.97 4.75
N GLN A 117 -8.34 11.09 4.16
CA GLN A 117 -8.83 12.32 3.53
C GLN A 117 -8.91 13.48 4.53
N ASP A 118 -9.41 13.24 5.75
CA ASP A 118 -9.48 14.23 6.81
C ASP A 118 -8.08 14.70 7.31
N ALA A 119 -7.05 13.89 7.04
CA ALA A 119 -5.66 14.18 7.37
C ALA A 119 -4.85 14.70 6.17
N ASP A 120 -5.47 14.93 5.02
CA ASP A 120 -4.82 15.31 3.75
C ASP A 120 -3.73 14.32 3.31
N VAL A 121 -3.96 13.00 3.53
CA VAL A 121 -3.03 11.90 3.19
C VAL A 121 -3.53 11.16 1.97
N GLU A 122 -2.70 11.11 0.92
CA GLU A 122 -2.98 10.37 -0.31
C GLU A 122 -2.92 8.85 -0.08
N VAL A 123 -3.77 8.07 -0.79
CA VAL A 123 -3.91 6.63 -0.53
C VAL A 123 -3.66 5.79 -1.79
N LEU A 124 -2.90 4.69 -1.61
CA LEU A 124 -2.93 3.52 -2.47
C LEU A 124 -3.79 2.45 -1.80
N LEU A 125 -4.96 2.17 -2.38
CA LEU A 125 -5.83 1.09 -1.94
C LEU A 125 -5.51 -0.20 -2.72
N ILE A 126 -5.10 -1.25 -2.00
CA ILE A 126 -4.80 -2.56 -2.58
C ILE A 126 -5.97 -3.51 -2.30
N GLY A 127 -6.57 -4.02 -3.36
CA GLY A 127 -7.70 -4.93 -3.31
C GLY A 127 -7.34 -6.34 -2.85
N MET A 128 -8.37 -7.04 -2.41
CA MET A 128 -8.40 -8.48 -2.13
C MET A 128 -9.58 -9.09 -2.87
N GLU A 129 -9.38 -10.28 -3.43
CA GLU A 129 -10.43 -11.01 -4.13
C GLU A 129 -10.99 -12.14 -3.27
N ALA A 130 -12.33 -12.19 -3.14
CA ALA A 130 -12.98 -13.23 -2.36
C ALA A 130 -12.95 -14.59 -3.09
N PRO A 131 -12.58 -15.66 -2.39
CA PRO A 131 -12.75 -17.02 -2.93
C PRO A 131 -14.25 -17.34 -3.06
N GLY A 132 -14.62 -18.14 -4.06
CA GLY A 132 -16.03 -18.46 -4.33
C GLY A 132 -16.74 -19.36 -3.29
N ASN A 133 -16.07 -19.75 -2.21
CA ASN A 133 -16.58 -20.69 -1.20
C ASN A 133 -17.71 -20.13 -0.33
N PHE A 134 -17.87 -18.81 -0.24
CA PHE A 134 -18.97 -18.14 0.49
C PHE A 134 -20.19 -17.84 -0.40
N GLY A 135 -20.16 -18.27 -1.67
CA GLY A 135 -21.23 -18.07 -2.63
C GLY A 135 -21.07 -16.81 -3.48
N PRO A 136 -21.83 -16.73 -4.61
CA PRO A 136 -21.65 -15.69 -5.60
C PRO A 136 -22.02 -14.27 -5.09
N ASP A 137 -23.03 -14.18 -4.24
CA ASP A 137 -23.46 -12.88 -3.71
C ASP A 137 -22.40 -12.25 -2.80
N TYR A 138 -21.78 -13.08 -1.94
CA TYR A 138 -20.67 -12.66 -1.09
C TYR A 138 -19.48 -12.18 -1.95
N LYS A 139 -19.09 -13.00 -2.93
CA LYS A 139 -17.96 -12.65 -3.81
C LYS A 139 -18.23 -11.34 -4.54
N THR A 140 -19.38 -11.18 -5.16
CA THR A 140 -19.74 -9.96 -5.89
C THR A 140 -19.67 -8.73 -5.00
N GLN A 141 -20.22 -8.82 -3.78
CA GLN A 141 -20.24 -7.69 -2.84
C GLN A 141 -18.83 -7.38 -2.33
N PHE A 142 -18.03 -8.40 -2.01
CA PHE A 142 -16.69 -8.19 -1.48
C PHE A 142 -15.73 -7.62 -2.54
N ASP A 143 -15.73 -8.19 -3.74
CA ASP A 143 -14.84 -7.78 -4.82
C ASP A 143 -15.14 -6.34 -5.32
N ALA A 144 -16.40 -5.88 -5.15
CA ALA A 144 -16.80 -4.52 -5.50
C ALA A 144 -16.30 -3.44 -4.51
N ILE A 145 -15.89 -3.81 -3.29
CA ILE A 145 -15.50 -2.86 -2.25
C ILE A 145 -14.37 -1.93 -2.71
N TYR A 146 -13.28 -2.53 -3.19
CA TYR A 146 -12.04 -1.79 -3.44
C TYR A 146 -12.12 -0.88 -4.67
N PRO A 147 -12.56 -1.34 -5.86
CA PRO A 147 -12.64 -0.48 -7.02
C PRO A 147 -13.64 0.67 -6.83
N GLU A 148 -14.81 0.41 -6.20
CA GLU A 148 -15.80 1.45 -5.96
C GLU A 148 -15.29 2.51 -4.96
N LEU A 149 -14.68 2.11 -3.87
CA LEU A 149 -14.12 3.04 -2.89
C LEU A 149 -12.89 3.78 -3.42
N ALA A 150 -12.05 3.12 -4.23
CA ALA A 150 -10.93 3.80 -4.87
C ALA A 150 -11.40 4.91 -5.81
N GLU A 151 -12.46 4.66 -6.61
CA GLU A 151 -13.07 5.67 -7.47
C GLU A 151 -13.70 6.81 -6.65
N GLU A 152 -14.45 6.47 -5.59
CA GLU A 152 -15.16 7.43 -4.73
C GLU A 152 -14.21 8.40 -4.02
N TYR A 153 -13.06 7.89 -3.54
CA TYR A 153 -12.09 8.67 -2.77
C TYR A 153 -10.91 9.18 -3.62
N GLY A 154 -10.87 8.85 -4.92
CA GLY A 154 -9.77 9.24 -5.81
C GLY A 154 -8.44 8.56 -5.48
N ALA A 155 -8.47 7.40 -4.80
CA ALA A 155 -7.28 6.70 -4.39
C ALA A 155 -6.57 6.00 -5.58
N VAL A 156 -5.25 5.94 -5.55
CA VAL A 156 -4.50 5.05 -6.44
C VAL A 156 -4.94 3.62 -6.16
N TYR A 157 -5.14 2.82 -7.19
CA TYR A 157 -5.72 1.49 -7.04
C TYR A 157 -4.87 0.37 -7.64
N LEU A 158 -4.75 -0.73 -6.90
CA LEU A 158 -4.25 -2.01 -7.38
C LEU A 158 -5.30 -3.10 -7.12
N GLU A 159 -5.71 -3.81 -8.17
CA GLU A 159 -6.84 -4.77 -8.11
C GLU A 159 -6.67 -5.86 -7.05
N ASN A 160 -5.46 -6.40 -6.89
CA ASN A 160 -5.22 -7.54 -6.00
C ASN A 160 -3.79 -7.50 -5.44
N PHE A 161 -3.66 -7.72 -4.14
CA PHE A 161 -2.36 -7.83 -3.47
C PHE A 161 -1.46 -8.90 -4.09
N PHE A 162 -2.06 -9.99 -4.58
CA PHE A 162 -1.35 -11.12 -5.18
C PHE A 162 -1.18 -11.01 -6.71
N ALA A 163 -1.44 -9.87 -7.31
CA ALA A 163 -1.39 -9.67 -8.78
C ALA A 163 -0.06 -10.14 -9.42
N GLY A 164 1.07 -9.92 -8.72
CA GLY A 164 2.39 -10.35 -9.22
C GLY A 164 2.64 -11.88 -9.20
N LEU A 165 1.77 -12.67 -8.58
CA LEU A 165 1.92 -14.13 -8.51
C LEU A 165 1.29 -14.89 -9.68
N VAL A 166 0.51 -14.22 -10.50
CA VAL A 166 -0.17 -14.76 -11.67
C VAL A 166 0.21 -13.97 -12.92
N GLU A 167 0.20 -14.62 -14.07
CA GLU A 167 0.34 -13.90 -15.34
C GLU A 167 -0.96 -13.17 -15.67
N GLU A 168 -0.84 -12.02 -16.32
CA GLU A 168 -1.99 -11.17 -16.65
C GLU A 168 -3.01 -11.96 -17.50
N GLY A 169 -4.25 -12.03 -17.00
CA GLY A 169 -5.35 -12.76 -17.65
C GLY A 169 -5.45 -14.25 -17.32
N GLU A 170 -4.57 -14.78 -16.49
CA GLU A 170 -4.68 -16.17 -15.99
C GLU A 170 -5.48 -16.24 -14.69
N ALA A 171 -6.38 -17.23 -14.61
CA ALA A 171 -7.04 -17.54 -13.34
C ALA A 171 -6.03 -18.10 -12.34
N ILE A 172 -6.09 -17.63 -11.10
CA ILE A 172 -5.26 -18.13 -10.00
C ILE A 172 -5.53 -19.63 -9.79
N ALA A 173 -4.66 -20.48 -10.34
CA ALA A 173 -4.70 -21.92 -10.07
C ALA A 173 -4.00 -22.19 -8.73
N PRO A 174 -4.71 -22.65 -7.66
CA PRO A 174 -4.12 -22.79 -6.32
C PRO A 174 -2.85 -23.68 -6.29
N ALA A 175 -2.76 -24.65 -7.19
CA ALA A 175 -1.61 -25.54 -7.27
C ALA A 175 -0.34 -24.83 -7.84
N ALA A 176 -0.49 -23.88 -8.75
CA ALA A 176 0.62 -23.11 -9.32
C ALA A 176 1.16 -22.07 -8.34
N LEU A 177 0.36 -21.68 -7.36
CA LEU A 177 0.76 -20.69 -6.37
C LEU A 177 1.58 -21.25 -5.20
N GLN A 178 1.55 -22.59 -4.97
CA GLN A 178 2.23 -23.21 -3.82
C GLN A 178 3.73 -22.87 -3.73
N GLU A 179 4.38 -22.69 -4.86
CA GLU A 179 5.81 -22.33 -4.89
C GLU A 179 6.10 -20.92 -4.33
N TRP A 180 5.09 -20.03 -4.28
CA TRP A 180 5.22 -18.63 -3.81
C TRP A 180 4.80 -18.46 -2.37
N PHE A 181 4.25 -19.51 -1.73
CA PHE A 181 3.74 -19.44 -0.37
C PHE A 181 4.62 -20.23 0.62
N GLN A 182 4.51 -19.86 1.89
CA GLN A 182 5.05 -20.63 3.01
C GLN A 182 4.25 -21.92 3.17
N ALA A 183 4.70 -22.81 4.06
CA ALA A 183 4.06 -24.11 4.29
C ALA A 183 2.61 -24.03 4.77
N ASP A 184 2.17 -22.87 5.25
CA ASP A 184 0.79 -22.61 5.69
C ASP A 184 -0.18 -22.37 4.51
N GLY A 185 0.35 -22.12 3.30
CA GLY A 185 -0.44 -21.84 2.10
C GLY A 185 -1.21 -20.52 2.10
N ILE A 186 -0.90 -19.63 3.05
CA ILE A 186 -1.56 -18.34 3.25
C ILE A 186 -0.58 -17.17 3.05
N HIS A 187 0.59 -17.27 3.65
CA HIS A 187 1.59 -16.20 3.64
C HIS A 187 2.63 -16.43 2.53
N PRO A 188 2.95 -15.41 1.73
CA PRO A 188 4.00 -15.51 0.72
C PRO A 188 5.35 -15.87 1.35
N ASN A 189 6.15 -16.65 0.62
CA ASN A 189 7.56 -16.83 0.95
C ASN A 189 8.39 -15.66 0.38
N PRO A 190 9.72 -15.56 0.65
CA PRO A 190 10.54 -14.45 0.18
C PRO A 190 10.49 -14.21 -1.34
N ALA A 191 10.35 -15.28 -2.14
CA ALA A 191 10.26 -15.17 -3.59
C ALA A 191 8.88 -14.67 -4.04
N GLY A 192 7.81 -15.12 -3.37
CA GLY A 192 6.44 -14.61 -3.58
C GLY A 192 6.33 -13.14 -3.23
N VAL A 193 6.91 -12.72 -2.10
CA VAL A 193 6.95 -11.29 -1.73
C VAL A 193 7.64 -10.45 -2.81
N ARG A 194 8.75 -10.92 -3.38
CA ARG A 194 9.46 -10.19 -4.45
C ARG A 194 8.56 -9.96 -5.66
N ARG A 195 7.81 -10.98 -6.10
CA ARG A 195 6.89 -10.84 -7.24
C ARG A 195 5.73 -9.90 -6.94
N ILE A 196 5.20 -9.94 -5.71
CA ILE A 196 4.17 -8.99 -5.26
C ILE A 196 4.72 -7.57 -5.30
N VAL A 197 5.93 -7.34 -4.82
CA VAL A 197 6.59 -6.04 -4.84
C VAL A 197 6.78 -5.51 -6.27
N GLU A 198 7.10 -6.38 -7.24
CA GLU A 198 7.21 -6.00 -8.67
C GLU A 198 5.88 -5.46 -9.23
N ALA A 199 4.74 -5.94 -8.74
CA ALA A 199 3.41 -5.46 -9.13
C ALA A 199 2.97 -4.22 -8.34
N VAL A 200 3.28 -4.15 -7.04
CA VAL A 200 2.88 -3.04 -6.15
C VAL A 200 3.76 -1.81 -6.37
N GLY A 201 5.06 -1.99 -6.60
CA GLY A 201 6.04 -0.91 -6.69
C GLY A 201 5.66 0.23 -7.65
N PRO A 202 5.25 -0.06 -8.90
CA PRO A 202 4.79 0.98 -9.83
C PRO A 202 3.61 1.82 -9.30
N LYS A 203 2.70 1.21 -8.52
CA LYS A 203 1.56 1.90 -7.90
C LYS A 203 1.98 2.80 -6.74
N VAL A 204 3.03 2.42 -6.03
CA VAL A 204 3.61 3.30 -5.00
C VAL A 204 4.34 4.49 -5.62
N LEU A 205 5.00 4.33 -6.76
CA LEU A 205 5.56 5.47 -7.51
C LEU A 205 4.46 6.39 -8.07
N GLU A 206 3.29 5.84 -8.44
CA GLU A 206 2.11 6.63 -8.82
C GLU A 206 1.58 7.43 -7.61
N LEU A 207 1.50 6.82 -6.42
CA LEU A 207 1.15 7.50 -5.17
C LEU A 207 2.15 8.60 -4.82
N GLU A 208 3.47 8.34 -4.94
CA GLU A 208 4.52 9.35 -4.73
C GLU A 208 4.31 10.57 -5.63
N GLN A 209 3.94 10.35 -6.90
CA GLN A 209 3.65 11.43 -7.84
C GLN A 209 2.39 12.20 -7.46
N ALA A 210 1.33 11.54 -7.01
CA ALA A 210 0.11 12.18 -6.53
C ALA A 210 0.42 13.12 -5.34
N ILE A 211 1.16 12.64 -4.35
CA ILE A 211 1.61 13.44 -3.20
C ILE A 211 2.43 14.67 -3.65
N ALA A 212 3.39 14.46 -4.57
CA ALA A 212 4.26 15.55 -5.03
C ALA A 212 3.51 16.63 -5.84
N THR A 213 2.37 16.30 -6.43
CA THR A 213 1.56 17.23 -7.24
C THR A 213 0.42 17.88 -6.47
N GLY A 214 0.10 17.39 -5.28
CA GLY A 214 -0.98 17.89 -4.43
C GLY A 214 -2.34 17.72 -5.11
N SER A 215 -2.54 16.60 -5.78
CA SER A 215 -3.73 16.32 -6.60
C SER A 215 -4.79 15.60 -5.81
#